data_d870f980db8ec7e1fdc437b4ebd82c0d
#
_entry.id   d870f980db8ec7e1fdc437b4ebd82c0d
#
_cell.length_a   1.000
_cell.length_b   1.000
_cell.length_c   1.000
_cell.angle_alpha   90.00
_cell.angle_beta   90.00
_cell.angle_gamma   90.00
#
_symmetry.space_group_name_H-M   'P 1'
#
loop_
_entity.id
_entity.type
_entity.pdbx_description
1 polymer ?
#
loop_
_entity_poly.entity_id
_entity_poly.type
_entity_poly.pdbx_seq_one_letter_code
_entity_poly.pdbx_strand_id
1 'polypeptide(L)'
;MATPPPLPAARRPSLALARTLNLSLPGLGLIYLGQRALGLLLAIPFLACFGAEIILFLISYARYINLSLGDDILQGDKIEQIGNVFPRPWLLGLALAGAAIYLVSMICFAAAKRKLASPSPAR
;
A
#
# COMPACT_ATOMS: atom_id res chain seq x y z
N MET A 1 -26.40 -46.54 11.73
CA MET A 1 -25.53 -45.69 10.87
C MET A 1 -25.74 -44.25 11.29
N ALA A 2 -24.73 -43.61 11.92
CA ALA A 2 -24.83 -42.21 12.33
C ALA A 2 -24.56 -41.31 11.13
N THR A 3 -25.48 -40.41 10.81
CA THR A 3 -25.27 -39.38 9.79
C THR A 3 -24.11 -38.47 10.17
N PRO A 4 -23.12 -38.25 9.28
CA PRO A 4 -22.00 -37.36 9.58
C PRO A 4 -22.53 -35.95 9.87
N PRO A 5 -21.90 -35.21 10.81
CA PRO A 5 -22.32 -33.86 11.15
C PRO A 5 -22.25 -32.94 9.90
N PRO A 6 -23.21 -32.02 9.73
CA PRO A 6 -23.21 -31.10 8.60
C PRO A 6 -21.94 -30.26 8.59
N LEU A 7 -21.28 -30.20 7.43
CA LEU A 7 -20.09 -29.37 7.24
C LEU A 7 -20.41 -27.91 7.58
N PRO A 8 -19.54 -27.20 8.31
CA PRO A 8 -19.77 -25.81 8.66
C PRO A 8 -19.95 -24.99 7.38
N ALA A 9 -21.08 -24.28 7.29
CA ALA A 9 -21.39 -23.44 6.16
C ALA A 9 -20.23 -22.46 5.90
N ALA A 10 -19.66 -22.50 4.71
CA ALA A 10 -18.56 -21.64 4.31
C ALA A 10 -18.96 -20.18 4.57
N ARG A 11 -18.30 -19.54 5.54
CA ARG A 11 -18.58 -18.13 5.89
C ARG A 11 -18.36 -17.26 4.67
N ARG A 12 -19.42 -16.63 4.19
CA ARG A 12 -19.32 -15.66 3.10
C ARG A 12 -18.33 -14.56 3.51
N PRO A 13 -17.38 -14.16 2.64
CA PRO A 13 -16.42 -13.13 2.97
C PRO A 13 -17.14 -11.83 3.33
N SER A 14 -16.77 -11.25 4.47
CA SER A 14 -17.33 -9.97 4.93
C SER A 14 -16.82 -8.84 4.04
N LEU A 15 -17.73 -8.17 3.32
CA LEU A 15 -17.40 -7.02 2.47
C LEU A 15 -16.85 -5.83 3.28
N ALA A 16 -17.30 -5.69 4.53
CA ALA A 16 -16.78 -4.66 5.44
C ALA A 16 -15.30 -4.91 5.74
N LEU A 17 -14.95 -6.15 6.11
CA LEU A 17 -13.56 -6.52 6.38
C LEU A 17 -12.68 -6.40 5.13
N ALA A 18 -13.18 -6.83 3.97
CA ALA A 18 -12.47 -6.67 2.70
C ALA A 18 -12.17 -5.19 2.39
N ARG A 19 -13.12 -4.29 2.66
CA ARG A 19 -12.95 -2.85 2.48
C ARG A 19 -11.89 -2.29 3.42
N THR A 20 -11.95 -2.64 4.71
CA THR A 20 -10.95 -2.20 5.69
C THR A 20 -9.55 -2.67 5.33
N LEU A 21 -9.40 -3.94 4.92
CA LEU A 21 -8.13 -4.50 4.47
C LEU A 21 -7.58 -3.75 3.24
N ASN A 22 -8.45 -3.40 2.27
CA ASN A 22 -8.02 -2.69 1.06
C ASN A 22 -7.68 -1.21 1.33
N LEU A 23 -8.27 -0.61 2.37
CA LEU A 23 -7.91 0.74 2.84
C LEU A 23 -6.56 0.75 3.56
N SER A 24 -6.26 -0.30 4.34
CA SER A 24 -5.00 -0.42 5.08
C SER A 24 -3.82 -0.73 4.16
N LEU A 25 -4.01 -1.67 3.22
CA LEU A 25 -3.00 -2.03 2.23
C LEU A 25 -3.69 -2.33 0.89
N PRO A 26 -3.37 -1.57 -0.18
CA PRO A 26 -3.97 -1.77 -1.49
C PRO A 26 -3.70 -3.19 -1.99
N GLY A 27 -4.77 -3.86 -2.44
CA GLY A 27 -4.73 -5.24 -2.90
C GLY A 27 -5.10 -6.29 -1.86
N LEU A 28 -4.98 -6.07 -0.54
CA LEU A 28 -5.37 -7.06 0.47
C LEU A 28 -6.87 -7.39 0.44
N GLY A 29 -7.71 -6.39 0.21
CA GLY A 29 -9.15 -6.60 0.07
C GLY A 29 -9.50 -7.49 -1.11
N LEU A 30 -8.75 -7.39 -2.23
CA LEU A 30 -8.91 -8.25 -3.41
C LEU A 30 -8.46 -9.68 -3.13
N ILE A 31 -7.36 -9.86 -2.40
CA ILE A 31 -6.89 -11.20 -1.96
C ILE A 31 -7.96 -11.86 -1.10
N TYR A 32 -8.52 -11.12 -0.16
CA TYR A 32 -9.58 -11.61 0.73
C TYR A 32 -10.86 -12.01 -0.03
N LEU A 33 -11.18 -11.29 -1.11
CA LEU A 33 -12.30 -11.61 -2.01
C LEU A 33 -11.99 -12.77 -3.00
N GLY A 34 -10.81 -13.41 -2.89
CA GLY A 34 -10.40 -14.54 -3.73
C GLY A 34 -9.66 -14.15 -5.01
N GLN A 35 -9.48 -12.87 -5.30
CA GLN A 35 -8.73 -12.37 -6.47
C GLN A 35 -7.23 -12.24 -6.14
N ARG A 36 -6.59 -13.36 -5.80
CA ARG A 36 -5.21 -13.38 -5.28
C ARG A 36 -4.19 -12.77 -6.23
N ALA A 37 -4.23 -13.14 -7.51
CA ALA A 37 -3.28 -12.65 -8.52
C ALA A 37 -3.33 -11.12 -8.66
N LEU A 38 -4.52 -10.57 -8.77
CA LEU A 38 -4.73 -9.13 -8.94
C LEU A 38 -4.39 -8.36 -7.67
N GLY A 39 -4.72 -8.94 -6.51
CA GLY A 39 -4.36 -8.34 -5.22
C GLY A 39 -2.84 -8.29 -4.99
N LEU A 40 -2.10 -9.36 -5.31
CA LEU A 40 -0.64 -9.40 -5.22
C LEU A 40 0.02 -8.46 -6.23
N LEU A 41 -0.51 -8.40 -7.47
CA LEU A 41 -0.01 -7.49 -8.51
C LEU A 41 -0.06 -6.01 -8.07
N LEU A 42 -1.02 -5.63 -7.23
CA LEU A 42 -1.14 -4.27 -6.70
C LEU A 42 -0.40 -4.09 -5.37
N ALA A 43 -0.41 -5.09 -4.49
CA ALA A 43 0.24 -4.99 -3.19
C ALA A 43 1.77 -4.95 -3.27
N ILE A 44 2.39 -5.77 -4.13
CA ILE A 44 3.85 -5.86 -4.24
C ILE A 44 4.47 -4.53 -4.69
N PRO A 45 4.07 -3.91 -5.83
CA PRO A 45 4.65 -2.64 -6.25
C PRO A 45 4.34 -1.50 -5.27
N PHE A 46 3.17 -1.50 -4.62
CA PHE A 46 2.89 -0.52 -3.58
C PHE A 46 3.85 -0.64 -2.40
N LEU A 47 4.07 -1.85 -1.89
CA LEU A 47 5.02 -2.10 -0.80
C LEU A 47 6.46 -1.76 -1.21
N ALA A 48 6.84 -2.02 -2.46
CA ALA A 48 8.16 -1.65 -2.99
C ALA A 48 8.35 -0.12 -3.02
N CYS A 49 7.37 0.63 -3.53
CA CYS A 49 7.40 2.10 -3.53
C CYS A 49 7.46 2.66 -2.11
N PHE A 50 6.59 2.18 -1.22
CA PHE A 50 6.52 2.63 0.16
C PHE A 50 7.80 2.28 0.94
N GLY A 51 8.34 1.06 0.76
CA GLY A 51 9.59 0.65 1.38
C GLY A 51 10.78 1.49 0.89
N ALA A 52 10.86 1.76 -0.42
CA ALA A 52 11.90 2.63 -0.98
C ALA A 52 11.79 4.07 -0.43
N GLU A 53 10.58 4.61 -0.28
CA GLU A 53 10.35 5.93 0.29
C GLU A 53 10.83 6.01 1.75
N ILE A 54 10.50 5.00 2.57
CA ILE A 54 10.97 4.92 3.95
C ILE A 54 12.51 4.86 4.01
N ILE A 55 13.14 4.03 3.18
CA ILE A 55 14.61 3.89 3.16
C ILE A 55 15.26 5.21 2.76
N LEU A 56 14.78 5.86 1.70
CA LEU A 56 15.29 7.16 1.27
C LEU A 56 15.11 8.23 2.35
N PHE A 57 13.96 8.23 3.01
CA PHE A 57 13.70 9.15 4.12
C PHE A 57 14.68 8.92 5.29
N LEU A 58 14.87 7.66 5.70
CA LEU A 58 15.80 7.33 6.80
C LEU A 58 17.25 7.70 6.47
N ILE A 59 17.71 7.43 5.24
CA ILE A 59 19.05 7.83 4.80
C ILE A 59 19.19 9.36 4.82
N SER A 60 18.21 10.07 4.30
CA SER A 60 18.19 11.54 4.28
C SER A 60 18.17 12.10 5.70
N TYR A 61 17.37 11.52 6.57
CA TYR A 61 17.28 11.92 7.97
C TYR A 61 18.60 11.70 8.72
N ALA A 62 19.27 10.56 8.52
CA ALA A 62 20.58 10.29 9.09
C ALA A 62 21.63 11.30 8.61
N ARG A 63 21.63 11.65 7.32
CA ARG A 63 22.51 12.72 6.77
C ARG A 63 22.19 14.07 7.38
N TYR A 64 20.92 14.41 7.51
CA TYR A 64 20.48 15.66 8.14
C TYR A 64 21.01 15.78 9.58
N ILE A 65 20.88 14.72 10.39
CA ILE A 65 21.38 14.70 11.76
C ILE A 65 22.90 14.90 11.79
N ASN A 66 23.65 14.16 10.96
CA ASN A 66 25.11 14.27 10.91
C ASN A 66 25.58 15.68 10.51
N LEU A 67 24.88 16.34 9.58
CA LEU A 67 25.19 17.71 9.20
C LEU A 67 24.83 18.72 10.29
N SER A 68 23.72 18.47 11.02
CA SER A 68 23.23 19.37 12.08
C SER A 68 24.03 19.29 13.38
N LEU A 69 24.69 18.15 13.66
CA LEU A 69 25.53 17.97 14.87
C LEU A 69 26.96 18.44 14.70
N GLY A 70 27.39 18.86 13.50
CA GLY A 70 28.70 19.41 13.25
C GLY A 70 28.84 20.82 13.84
N ASP A 71 29.99 21.12 14.48
CA ASP A 71 30.25 22.36 15.25
C ASP A 71 30.20 23.67 14.43
N ASP A 72 30.17 23.58 13.08
CA ASP A 72 30.18 24.75 12.18
C ASP A 72 28.86 24.95 11.42
N ILE A 73 27.74 24.96 12.10
CA ILE A 73 26.38 25.07 11.47
C ILE A 73 26.18 26.41 10.73
N LEU A 74 26.93 27.44 11.07
CA LEU A 74 26.77 28.81 10.55
C LEU A 74 27.49 29.08 9.22
N GLN A 75 28.19 28.11 8.63
CA GLN A 75 28.80 28.28 7.31
C GLN A 75 27.70 28.16 6.22
N GLY A 76 27.60 29.17 5.35
CA GLY A 76 26.56 29.27 4.31
C GLY A 76 26.45 28.05 3.41
N ASP A 77 27.59 27.39 3.09
CA ASP A 77 27.64 26.16 2.30
C ASP A 77 26.93 24.97 2.97
N LYS A 78 26.93 24.89 4.29
CA LYS A 78 26.22 23.85 5.04
C LYS A 78 24.71 24.03 5.02
N ILE A 79 24.23 25.28 5.04
CA ILE A 79 22.79 25.57 4.96
C ILE A 79 22.23 25.09 3.61
N GLU A 80 22.97 25.31 2.53
CA GLU A 80 22.58 24.83 1.19
C GLU A 80 22.62 23.29 1.13
N GLN A 81 23.65 22.65 1.70
CA GLN A 81 23.74 21.20 1.79
C GLN A 81 22.57 20.59 2.58
N ILE A 82 22.18 21.18 3.70
CA ILE A 82 21.03 20.77 4.50
C ILE A 82 19.72 20.87 3.67
N GLY A 83 19.55 21.94 2.90
CA GLY A 83 18.41 22.11 2.02
C GLY A 83 18.28 21.05 0.94
N ASN A 84 19.41 20.46 0.51
CA ASN A 84 19.50 19.46 -0.54
C ASN A 84 19.60 18.01 -0.06
N VAL A 85 19.56 17.78 1.26
CA VAL A 85 19.67 16.42 1.85
C VAL A 85 18.51 15.53 1.40
N PHE A 86 17.32 16.10 1.24
CA PHE A 86 16.13 15.34 0.83
C PHE A 86 16.01 15.31 -0.70
N PRO A 87 16.06 14.15 -1.35
CA PRO A 87 15.88 14.03 -2.80
C PRO A 87 14.41 14.21 -3.19
N ARG A 88 13.94 15.47 -3.11
CA ARG A 88 12.55 15.87 -3.34
C ARG A 88 11.91 15.29 -4.61
N PRO A 89 12.57 15.28 -5.79
CA PRO A 89 11.94 14.73 -6.99
C PRO A 89 11.71 13.23 -6.90
N TRP A 90 12.61 12.46 -6.27
CA TRP A 90 12.46 11.02 -6.09
C TRP A 90 11.38 10.67 -5.06
N LEU A 91 11.34 11.37 -3.94
CA LEU A 91 10.29 11.19 -2.92
C LEU A 91 8.92 11.52 -3.50
N LEU A 92 8.79 12.63 -4.24
CA LEU A 92 7.55 13.01 -4.89
C LEU A 92 7.14 11.97 -5.95
N GLY A 93 8.09 11.49 -6.74
CA GLY A 93 7.84 10.45 -7.76
C GLY A 93 7.31 9.15 -7.16
N LEU A 94 7.93 8.66 -6.08
CA LEU A 94 7.50 7.46 -5.37
C LEU A 94 6.12 7.64 -4.72
N ALA A 95 5.87 8.78 -4.09
CA ALA A 95 4.57 9.10 -3.48
C ALA A 95 3.46 9.13 -4.54
N LEU A 96 3.70 9.75 -5.70
CA LEU A 96 2.74 9.77 -6.81
C LEU A 96 2.50 8.38 -7.38
N ALA A 97 3.55 7.57 -7.55
CA ALA A 97 3.42 6.18 -8.00
C ALA A 97 2.60 5.34 -7.00
N GLY A 98 2.89 5.45 -5.70
CA GLY A 98 2.13 4.80 -4.64
C GLY A 98 0.65 5.21 -4.64
N ALA A 99 0.38 6.52 -4.78
CA ALA A 99 -0.99 7.05 -4.87
C ALA A 99 -1.73 6.51 -6.11
N ALA A 100 -1.07 6.44 -7.26
CA ALA A 100 -1.67 5.88 -8.48
C ALA A 100 -2.03 4.40 -8.30
N ILE A 101 -1.12 3.59 -7.73
CA ILE A 101 -1.39 2.18 -7.43
C ILE A 101 -2.56 2.05 -6.45
N TYR A 102 -2.62 2.90 -5.44
CA TYR A 102 -3.71 2.92 -4.47
C TYR A 102 -5.06 3.21 -5.14
N LEU A 103 -5.13 4.22 -6.02
CA LEU A 103 -6.34 4.54 -6.78
C LEU A 103 -6.79 3.40 -7.68
N VAL A 104 -5.85 2.77 -8.41
CA VAL A 104 -6.15 1.59 -9.24
C VAL A 104 -6.70 0.45 -8.38
N SER A 105 -6.12 0.20 -7.21
CA SER A 105 -6.60 -0.82 -6.26
C SER A 105 -8.05 -0.53 -5.81
N MET A 106 -8.39 0.72 -5.53
CA MET A 106 -9.75 1.11 -5.14
C MET A 106 -10.76 0.89 -6.28
N ILE A 107 -10.38 1.21 -7.53
CA ILE A 107 -11.22 0.98 -8.71
C ILE A 107 -11.44 -0.53 -8.93
N CYS A 108 -10.37 -1.32 -8.88
CA CYS A 108 -10.44 -2.78 -9.02
C CYS A 108 -11.31 -3.41 -7.92
N PHE A 109 -11.17 -2.95 -6.69
CA PHE A 109 -12.00 -3.41 -5.57
C PHE A 109 -13.48 -3.07 -5.78
N ALA A 110 -13.80 -1.85 -6.24
CA ALA A 110 -15.17 -1.45 -6.55
C ALA A 110 -15.78 -2.30 -7.66
N ALA A 111 -15.01 -2.62 -8.70
CA ALA A 111 -15.44 -3.50 -9.79
C ALA A 111 -15.68 -4.95 -9.32
N ALA A 112 -14.78 -5.49 -8.47
CA ALA A 112 -14.92 -6.81 -7.87
C ALA A 112 -16.19 -6.93 -7.01
N LYS A 113 -16.45 -5.90 -6.20
CA LYS A 113 -17.67 -5.81 -5.38
C LYS A 113 -18.94 -5.85 -6.23
N ARG A 114 -18.99 -5.15 -7.37
CA ARG A 114 -20.15 -5.14 -8.28
C ARG A 114 -20.41 -6.54 -8.85
N LYS A 115 -19.38 -7.28 -9.25
CA LYS A 115 -19.51 -8.66 -9.76
C LYS A 115 -20.08 -9.62 -8.71
N LEU A 116 -19.75 -9.44 -7.43
CA LEU A 116 -20.27 -10.26 -6.33
C LEU A 116 -21.72 -9.91 -5.97
N ALA A 117 -22.15 -8.68 -6.24
CA ALA A 117 -23.52 -8.21 -5.97
C ALA A 117 -24.50 -8.54 -7.10
N SER A 118 -24.03 -8.82 -8.33
CA SER A 118 -24.92 -9.25 -9.42
C SER A 118 -25.38 -10.69 -9.17
N PRO A 119 -26.70 -10.96 -9.07
CA PRO A 119 -27.20 -12.33 -9.00
C PRO A 119 -26.81 -13.06 -10.28
N SER A 120 -26.21 -14.25 -10.13
CA SER A 120 -25.98 -15.16 -11.27
C SER A 120 -27.32 -15.40 -11.96
N PRO A 121 -27.42 -15.23 -13.30
CA PRO A 121 -28.63 -15.63 -14.00
C PRO A 121 -28.83 -17.13 -13.74
N ALA A 122 -29.97 -17.47 -13.15
CA ALA A 122 -30.38 -18.84 -12.93
C ALA A 122 -30.32 -19.58 -14.27
N ARG A 123 -29.45 -20.58 -14.36
CA ARG A 123 -29.47 -21.60 -15.41
C ARG A 123 -30.46 -22.70 -15.05
#